data_d48ee618ed71aaf59b4dbc0ec5e26510
#
_entry.id   d48ee618ed71aaf59b4dbc0ec5e26510
#
_cell.length_a   1.000
_cell.length_b   1.000
_cell.length_c   1.000
_cell.angle_alpha   90.00
_cell.angle_beta   90.00
_cell.angle_gamma   90.00
#
_symmetry.space_group_name_H-M   'P 1'
#
loop_
_entity.id
_entity.type
_entity.pdbx_description
1 polymer ?
#
loop_
_entity_poly.entity_id
_entity_poly.type
_entity_poly.pdbx_seq_one_letter_code
_entity_poly.pdbx_strand_id
1 'polypeptide(L)'
;NAISSSTTSSDPKYGASSEKMAAAYAAFANGGTYYKPSYIKSIKFEDGSTKSYDSKGVEAMSPQTAYMMNSMLKQVLTGGAATEAYVPGTINAGKTGTSSYSDDEYYQVQKESGVYADLIVPDETFVGYNTKYAMAIWTGYENRKTPLYGSDLNIAKQIYGLTSRYLNQMYGAGSEDFDMPSGVYNNGSYVFLTGSSTSNVYNGSLGTSSSSSSSDYGKSSDSSSSQDSQQYGPDASTNPSTSGSNGAENSNSSTSTSTSTSTVDE
;
A
#
# COMPACT_ATOMS: atom_id res chain seq x y z
N ASN A 1 7.42 8.20 -8.78
CA ASN A 1 8.32 8.63 -7.72
C ASN A 1 7.82 8.02 -6.44
N ALA A 2 8.55 7.05 -5.91
CA ALA A 2 8.25 6.47 -4.62
C ALA A 2 8.30 7.57 -3.55
N ILE A 3 7.38 7.52 -2.60
CA ILE A 3 7.46 8.35 -1.41
C ILE A 3 8.70 7.88 -0.66
N SER A 4 9.76 8.66 -0.73
CA SER A 4 11.01 8.35 -0.05
C SER A 4 10.79 8.47 1.45
N SER A 5 11.19 7.48 2.22
CA SER A 5 11.35 7.62 3.66
C SER A 5 12.48 8.62 3.90
N SER A 6 12.12 9.82 4.31
CA SER A 6 13.10 10.91 4.40
C SER A 6 13.82 11.02 5.72
N THR A 7 13.85 9.97 6.50
CA THR A 7 14.49 9.99 7.83
C THR A 7 15.99 10.25 7.80
N THR A 8 16.61 10.22 6.63
CA THR A 8 18.06 10.48 6.47
C THR A 8 18.40 11.70 5.64
N SER A 9 17.41 12.34 5.02
CA SER A 9 17.64 13.56 4.26
C SER A 9 17.51 14.77 5.19
N SER A 10 18.53 15.57 5.28
CA SER A 10 18.48 16.92 5.86
C SER A 10 17.59 17.87 5.05
N ASP A 11 17.07 17.41 3.90
CA ASP A 11 16.16 18.17 3.06
C ASP A 11 14.71 17.75 3.31
N PRO A 12 13.89 18.63 3.96
CA PRO A 12 12.47 18.34 4.27
C PRO A 12 11.56 18.21 3.03
N LYS A 13 12.10 18.33 1.81
CA LYS A 13 11.34 18.15 0.58
C LYS A 13 10.99 16.70 0.27
N TYR A 14 11.69 15.75 0.84
CA TYR A 14 11.56 14.33 0.50
C TYR A 14 10.92 13.57 1.65
N GLY A 15 9.67 13.17 1.47
CA GLY A 15 8.92 12.36 2.41
C GLY A 15 7.65 13.03 2.91
N ALA A 16 6.83 12.24 3.58
CA ALA A 16 5.59 12.68 4.18
C ALA A 16 5.45 12.06 5.58
N SER A 17 4.94 12.84 6.53
CA SER A 17 4.61 12.31 7.84
C SER A 17 3.42 11.32 7.75
N SER A 18 3.30 10.44 8.74
CA SER A 18 2.15 9.53 8.84
C SER A 18 0.82 10.30 8.83
N GLU A 19 0.75 11.46 9.49
CA GLU A 19 -0.43 12.33 9.44
C GLU A 19 -0.79 12.78 8.01
N LYS A 20 0.21 13.24 7.24
CA LYS A 20 0.00 13.66 5.85
C LYS A 20 -0.38 12.50 4.95
N MET A 21 0.20 11.32 5.20
CA MET A 21 -0.16 10.11 4.48
C MET A 21 -1.58 9.67 4.78
N ALA A 22 -2.00 9.67 6.05
CA ALA A 22 -3.38 9.36 6.42
C ALA A 22 -4.36 10.33 5.76
N ALA A 23 -4.06 11.63 5.78
CA ALA A 23 -4.90 12.65 5.15
C ALA A 23 -4.97 12.50 3.61
N ALA A 24 -3.87 12.14 2.97
CA ALA A 24 -3.84 11.90 1.53
C ALA A 24 -4.71 10.70 1.12
N TYR A 25 -4.64 9.60 1.88
CA TYR A 25 -5.46 8.42 1.62
C TYR A 25 -6.92 8.61 2.02
N ALA A 26 -7.22 9.45 3.03
CA ALA A 26 -8.58 9.85 3.35
C ALA A 26 -9.30 10.54 2.17
N ALA A 27 -8.56 11.17 1.25
CA ALA A 27 -9.15 11.76 0.06
C ALA A 27 -9.82 10.72 -0.84
N PHE A 28 -9.33 9.48 -0.90
CA PHE A 28 -10.01 8.40 -1.61
C PHE A 28 -11.35 8.05 -0.96
N ALA A 29 -11.40 7.94 0.37
CA ALA A 29 -12.64 7.68 1.11
C ALA A 29 -13.65 8.82 0.99
N ASN A 30 -13.16 10.06 0.86
CA ASN A 30 -13.98 11.28 0.73
C ASN A 30 -14.37 11.59 -0.73
N GLY A 31 -14.44 10.60 -1.61
CA GLY A 31 -14.85 10.80 -3.01
C GLY A 31 -13.93 11.72 -3.80
N GLY A 32 -12.63 11.70 -3.51
CA GLY A 32 -11.61 12.49 -4.19
C GLY A 32 -11.34 13.86 -3.57
N THR A 33 -12.00 14.20 -2.46
CA THR A 33 -11.82 15.48 -1.76
C THR A 33 -10.80 15.36 -0.64
N TYR A 34 -9.74 16.15 -0.72
CA TYR A 34 -8.72 16.26 0.32
C TYR A 34 -9.09 17.33 1.34
N TYR A 35 -8.92 17.00 2.62
CA TYR A 35 -9.04 17.93 3.73
C TYR A 35 -7.72 18.02 4.47
N LYS A 36 -7.23 19.26 4.67
CA LYS A 36 -6.04 19.46 5.48
C LYS A 36 -6.32 19.05 6.93
N PRO A 37 -5.44 18.23 7.56
CA PRO A 37 -5.59 17.86 8.97
C PRO A 37 -5.72 19.09 9.88
N SER A 38 -6.63 18.99 10.85
CA SER A 38 -6.85 20.03 11.87
C SER A 38 -7.09 19.37 13.21
N TYR A 39 -6.40 19.84 14.24
CA TYR A 39 -6.55 19.38 15.62
C TYR A 39 -7.58 20.19 16.42
N ILE A 40 -7.93 21.39 15.92
CA ILE A 40 -8.84 22.31 16.61
C ILE A 40 -10.05 22.52 15.70
N LYS A 41 -11.23 22.09 16.17
CA LYS A 41 -12.49 22.31 15.48
C LYS A 41 -13.08 23.69 15.81
N SER A 42 -13.06 24.05 17.07
CA SER A 42 -13.55 25.36 17.52
C SER A 42 -12.93 25.76 18.86
N ILE A 43 -12.86 27.07 19.09
CA ILE A 43 -12.49 27.67 20.38
C ILE A 43 -13.67 28.49 20.84
N LYS A 44 -14.17 28.22 22.06
CA LYS A 44 -15.15 29.05 22.75
C LYS A 44 -14.42 29.92 23.74
N PHE A 45 -14.58 31.24 23.62
CA PHE A 45 -13.97 32.24 24.47
C PHE A 45 -14.86 32.51 25.73
N GLU A 46 -14.29 33.14 26.74
CA GLU A 46 -15.00 33.49 27.98
C GLU A 46 -16.13 34.49 27.76
N ASP A 47 -16.01 35.37 26.75
CA ASP A 47 -17.05 36.31 26.34
C ASP A 47 -18.26 35.62 25.63
N GLY A 48 -18.21 34.28 25.50
CA GLY A 48 -19.26 33.50 24.86
C GLY A 48 -19.11 33.39 23.34
N SER A 49 -18.18 34.12 22.74
CA SER A 49 -17.91 34.02 21.30
C SER A 49 -17.28 32.69 20.95
N THR A 50 -17.48 32.21 19.70
CA THR A 50 -16.92 30.95 19.18
C THR A 50 -16.23 31.22 17.87
N LYS A 51 -15.00 30.76 17.76
CA LYS A 51 -14.25 30.74 16.50
C LYS A 51 -14.11 29.30 16.01
N SER A 52 -14.69 29.02 14.82
CA SER A 52 -14.59 27.71 14.16
C SER A 52 -13.41 27.67 13.19
N TYR A 53 -12.79 26.48 13.09
CA TYR A 53 -11.66 26.18 12.19
C TYR A 53 -12.03 25.02 11.29
N ASP A 54 -12.94 25.28 10.35
CA ASP A 54 -13.34 24.25 9.40
C ASP A 54 -12.30 24.14 8.28
N SER A 55 -11.80 22.93 8.06
CA SER A 55 -10.97 22.65 6.91
C SER A 55 -11.84 22.66 5.64
N LYS A 56 -11.47 23.47 4.67
CA LYS A 56 -12.13 23.48 3.38
C LYS A 56 -11.59 22.30 2.56
N GLY A 57 -12.50 21.52 1.97
CA GLY A 57 -12.15 20.47 1.04
C GLY A 57 -11.59 21.05 -0.27
N VAL A 58 -10.60 20.36 -0.80
CA VAL A 58 -10.02 20.66 -2.12
C VAL A 58 -10.16 19.41 -2.97
N GLU A 59 -10.70 19.54 -4.19
CA GLU A 59 -10.77 18.41 -5.12
C GLU A 59 -9.35 18.01 -5.51
N ALA A 60 -8.97 16.80 -5.13
CA ALA A 60 -7.67 16.20 -5.45
C ALA A 60 -7.78 15.26 -6.67
N MET A 61 -8.94 14.66 -6.88
CA MET A 61 -9.25 13.79 -8.00
C MET A 61 -10.77 13.68 -8.18
N SER A 62 -11.22 13.17 -9.33
CA SER A 62 -12.65 12.93 -9.54
C SER A 62 -13.18 11.82 -8.63
N PRO A 63 -14.48 11.83 -8.26
CA PRO A 63 -15.10 10.75 -7.48
C PRO A 63 -14.95 9.37 -8.13
N GLN A 64 -14.99 9.30 -9.46
CA GLN A 64 -14.80 8.07 -10.21
C GLN A 64 -13.40 7.49 -10.01
N THR A 65 -12.36 8.35 -10.08
CA THR A 65 -10.98 7.95 -9.83
C THR A 65 -10.80 7.46 -8.39
N ALA A 66 -11.36 8.17 -7.42
CA ALA A 66 -11.31 7.78 -6.02
C ALA A 66 -11.95 6.40 -5.78
N TYR A 67 -13.13 6.15 -6.35
CA TYR A 67 -13.82 4.88 -6.24
C TYR A 67 -13.05 3.71 -6.88
N MET A 68 -12.49 3.93 -8.08
CA MET A 68 -11.66 2.92 -8.76
C MET A 68 -10.41 2.59 -7.93
N MET A 69 -9.77 3.59 -7.34
CA MET A 69 -8.66 3.39 -6.41
C MET A 69 -9.09 2.61 -5.17
N ASN A 70 -10.23 2.93 -4.55
CA ASN A 70 -10.77 2.20 -3.41
C ASN A 70 -10.98 0.72 -3.75
N SER A 71 -11.52 0.43 -4.94
CA SER A 71 -11.76 -0.95 -5.39
C SER A 71 -10.47 -1.76 -5.52
N MET A 72 -9.39 -1.15 -6.03
CA MET A 72 -8.08 -1.80 -6.09
C MET A 72 -7.44 -1.95 -4.70
N LEU A 73 -7.54 -0.92 -3.86
CA LEU A 73 -6.90 -0.90 -2.55
C LEU A 73 -7.60 -1.81 -1.52
N LYS A 74 -8.88 -2.14 -1.71
CA LYS A 74 -9.57 -3.20 -0.93
C LYS A 74 -8.90 -4.57 -1.14
N GLN A 75 -8.46 -4.87 -2.36
CA GLN A 75 -7.84 -6.15 -2.68
C GLN A 75 -6.48 -6.36 -2.01
N VAL A 76 -5.79 -5.28 -1.65
CA VAL A 76 -4.51 -5.35 -0.93
C VAL A 76 -4.64 -6.08 0.41
N LEU A 77 -5.79 -5.93 1.08
CA LEU A 77 -6.06 -6.57 2.36
C LEU A 77 -6.69 -7.95 2.22
N THR A 78 -7.52 -8.17 1.20
CA THR A 78 -8.30 -9.41 1.07
C THR A 78 -7.57 -10.56 0.39
N GLY A 79 -6.55 -10.28 -0.39
CA GLY A 79 -5.78 -11.31 -1.12
C GLY A 79 -4.43 -10.82 -1.62
N GLY A 80 -4.03 -9.60 -1.24
CA GLY A 80 -2.80 -8.96 -1.67
C GLY A 80 -1.69 -8.98 -0.60
N ALA A 81 -0.87 -7.93 -0.61
CA ALA A 81 0.36 -7.84 0.19
C ALA A 81 0.13 -7.48 1.67
N ALA A 82 -1.12 -7.35 2.14
CA ALA A 82 -1.42 -6.90 3.50
C ALA A 82 -2.56 -7.68 4.16
N THR A 83 -2.57 -8.99 3.99
CA THR A 83 -3.58 -9.86 4.63
C THR A 83 -3.50 -9.82 6.15
N GLU A 84 -2.35 -9.50 6.72
CA GLU A 84 -2.17 -9.30 8.17
C GLU A 84 -2.91 -8.07 8.71
N ALA A 85 -3.23 -7.11 7.84
CA ALA A 85 -4.05 -5.94 8.18
C ALA A 85 -5.55 -6.20 8.05
N TYR A 86 -5.94 -7.35 7.51
CA TYR A 86 -7.35 -7.67 7.27
C TYR A 86 -8.12 -7.87 8.57
N VAL A 87 -9.30 -7.27 8.65
CA VAL A 87 -10.25 -7.45 9.74
C VAL A 87 -11.53 -8.06 9.18
N PRO A 88 -11.85 -9.31 9.53
CA PRO A 88 -13.04 -10.00 9.04
C PRO A 88 -14.34 -9.22 9.29
N GLY A 89 -15.23 -9.19 8.30
CA GLY A 89 -16.52 -8.51 8.39
C GLY A 89 -16.43 -6.99 8.23
N THR A 90 -15.27 -6.46 7.81
CA THR A 90 -15.09 -5.03 7.57
C THR A 90 -14.64 -4.74 6.15
N ILE A 91 -14.97 -3.56 5.64
CA ILE A 91 -14.56 -3.05 4.34
C ILE A 91 -13.50 -1.98 4.58
N ASN A 92 -12.25 -2.36 4.39
CA ASN A 92 -11.10 -1.48 4.50
C ASN A 92 -10.32 -1.51 3.18
N ALA A 93 -9.70 -0.40 2.86
CA ALA A 93 -8.74 -0.26 1.78
C ALA A 93 -7.37 0.12 2.35
N GLY A 94 -6.29 -0.21 1.66
CA GLY A 94 -4.97 0.14 2.18
C GLY A 94 -3.84 -0.14 1.20
N LYS A 95 -2.64 0.28 1.59
CA LYS A 95 -1.41 0.11 0.81
C LYS A 95 -0.21 -0.08 1.72
N THR A 96 0.61 -1.02 1.37
CA THR A 96 1.95 -1.21 1.96
C THR A 96 2.95 -0.24 1.35
N GLY A 97 3.97 0.11 2.10
CA GLY A 97 5.14 0.84 1.62
C GLY A 97 6.39 0.29 2.29
N THR A 98 7.31 -0.22 1.49
CA THR A 98 8.59 -0.76 1.93
C THR A 98 9.67 0.10 1.30
N SER A 99 10.55 0.67 2.11
CA SER A 99 11.76 1.32 1.58
C SER A 99 12.86 0.30 1.35
N SER A 100 13.83 0.65 0.53
CA SER A 100 14.94 -0.23 0.20
C SER A 100 16.27 0.44 0.48
N TYR A 101 17.27 -0.36 0.81
CA TYR A 101 18.66 0.06 0.72
C TYR A 101 19.10 0.08 -0.74
N SER A 102 20.08 0.92 -1.08
CA SER A 102 20.85 0.71 -2.32
C SER A 102 21.69 -0.56 -2.19
N ASP A 103 22.19 -1.09 -3.31
CA ASP A 103 22.98 -2.31 -3.29
C ASP A 103 24.20 -2.19 -2.36
N ASP A 104 24.91 -1.06 -2.41
CA ASP A 104 26.07 -0.82 -1.56
C ASP A 104 25.69 -0.69 -0.08
N GLU A 105 24.58 0.01 0.23
CA GLU A 105 24.06 0.10 1.60
C GLU A 105 23.63 -1.25 2.14
N TYR A 106 23.01 -2.10 1.30
CA TYR A 106 22.49 -3.40 1.69
C TYR A 106 23.60 -4.28 2.28
N TYR A 107 24.70 -4.46 1.54
CA TYR A 107 25.84 -5.24 2.00
C TYR A 107 26.53 -4.63 3.22
N GLN A 108 26.62 -3.31 3.26
CA GLN A 108 27.20 -2.61 4.41
C GLN A 108 26.35 -2.81 5.67
N VAL A 109 25.04 -2.68 5.56
CA VAL A 109 24.10 -2.88 6.68
C VAL A 109 24.13 -4.33 7.17
N GLN A 110 24.15 -5.33 6.28
CA GLN A 110 24.30 -6.73 6.68
C GLN A 110 25.58 -6.93 7.50
N LYS A 111 26.70 -6.39 7.03
CA LYS A 111 28.00 -6.53 7.70
C LYS A 111 28.03 -5.81 9.06
N GLU A 112 27.48 -4.60 9.14
CA GLU A 112 27.49 -3.78 10.36
C GLU A 112 26.50 -4.30 11.42
N SER A 113 25.30 -4.72 10.99
CA SER A 113 24.25 -5.22 11.89
C SER A 113 24.40 -6.69 12.26
N GLY A 114 25.14 -7.46 11.45
CA GLY A 114 25.22 -8.93 11.58
C GLY A 114 23.94 -9.66 11.14
N VAL A 115 22.99 -8.98 10.51
CA VAL A 115 21.72 -9.54 10.03
C VAL A 115 21.86 -9.96 8.57
N TYR A 116 21.79 -11.25 8.31
CA TYR A 116 21.90 -11.86 6.98
C TYR A 116 20.58 -12.57 6.59
N ALA A 117 19.46 -11.83 6.69
CA ALA A 117 18.16 -12.33 6.25
C ALA A 117 17.99 -12.14 4.73
N ASP A 118 17.07 -12.91 4.14
CA ASP A 118 16.75 -12.85 2.70
C ASP A 118 16.28 -11.45 2.27
N LEU A 119 15.59 -10.76 3.16
CA LEU A 119 15.14 -9.39 2.97
C LEU A 119 15.40 -8.58 4.24
N ILE A 120 16.14 -7.51 4.08
CA ILE A 120 16.31 -6.45 5.10
C ILE A 120 15.91 -5.11 4.51
N VAL A 121 15.20 -4.31 5.30
CA VAL A 121 14.72 -2.99 4.86
C VAL A 121 14.91 -1.96 5.97
N PRO A 122 15.07 -0.67 5.66
CA PRO A 122 15.21 0.36 6.67
C PRO A 122 13.91 0.65 7.42
N ASP A 123 12.78 0.57 6.73
CA ASP A 123 11.46 0.87 7.31
C ASP A 123 10.32 0.29 6.48
N GLU A 124 9.19 0.16 7.15
CA GLU A 124 7.92 -0.26 6.58
C GLU A 124 6.83 0.77 6.90
N THR A 125 5.92 0.95 5.98
CA THR A 125 4.74 1.80 6.15
C THR A 125 3.49 1.04 5.73
N PHE A 126 2.43 1.20 6.49
CA PHE A 126 1.12 0.78 6.07
C PHE A 126 0.13 1.93 6.23
N VAL A 127 -0.65 2.20 5.18
CA VAL A 127 -1.77 3.14 5.23
C VAL A 127 -3.03 2.36 4.96
N GLY A 128 -4.00 2.45 5.87
CA GLY A 128 -5.30 1.82 5.69
C GLY A 128 -6.41 2.76 6.12
N TYR A 129 -7.59 2.57 5.54
CA TYR A 129 -8.71 3.45 5.76
C TYR A 129 -10.05 2.77 5.41
N ASN A 130 -11.12 3.35 5.92
CA ASN A 130 -12.50 3.06 5.54
C ASN A 130 -13.30 4.37 5.46
N THR A 131 -14.63 4.29 5.44
CA THR A 131 -15.50 5.48 5.38
C THR A 131 -15.50 6.35 6.65
N LYS A 132 -14.89 5.90 7.74
CA LYS A 132 -14.92 6.59 9.05
C LYS A 132 -13.56 7.12 9.50
N TYR A 133 -12.47 6.46 9.13
CA TYR A 133 -11.11 6.85 9.55
C TYR A 133 -10.06 6.45 8.51
N ALA A 134 -8.93 7.11 8.61
CA ALA A 134 -7.70 6.74 7.92
C ALA A 134 -6.52 6.73 8.92
N MET A 135 -5.66 5.73 8.80
CA MET A 135 -4.47 5.57 9.64
C MET A 135 -3.26 5.29 8.77
N ALA A 136 -2.15 5.93 9.08
CA ALA A 136 -0.86 5.61 8.50
C ALA A 136 0.12 5.28 9.62
N ILE A 137 0.76 4.14 9.48
CA ILE A 137 1.67 3.57 10.47
C ILE A 137 3.02 3.40 9.80
N TRP A 138 4.04 3.95 10.44
CA TRP A 138 5.42 3.77 10.07
C TRP A 138 6.13 2.95 11.15
N THR A 139 6.92 1.98 10.74
CA THR A 139 7.77 1.19 11.61
C THR A 139 9.19 1.21 11.10
N GLY A 140 10.14 1.38 12.00
CA GLY A 140 11.55 1.49 11.70
C GLY A 140 12.34 1.94 12.92
N TYR A 141 13.63 2.10 12.72
CA TYR A 141 14.53 2.60 13.74
C TYR A 141 15.02 4.01 13.36
N GLU A 142 15.34 4.81 14.36
CA GLU A 142 15.95 6.13 14.15
C GLU A 142 17.27 6.01 13.34
N ASN A 143 18.04 4.98 13.65
CA ASN A 143 19.20 4.64 12.86
C ASN A 143 18.79 3.76 11.68
N ARG A 144 18.81 4.32 10.47
CA ARG A 144 18.50 3.62 9.23
C ARG A 144 19.33 2.33 9.00
N LYS A 145 20.51 2.23 9.61
CA LYS A 145 21.37 1.04 9.54
C LYS A 145 20.94 -0.11 10.47
N THR A 146 19.93 0.10 11.28
CA THR A 146 19.28 -0.98 12.04
C THR A 146 18.12 -1.50 11.19
N PRO A 147 18.26 -2.66 10.53
CA PRO A 147 17.26 -3.11 9.58
C PRO A 147 16.06 -3.78 10.26
N LEU A 148 14.90 -3.66 9.63
CA LEU A 148 13.77 -4.55 9.84
C LEU A 148 13.95 -5.82 8.99
N TYR A 149 13.56 -6.98 9.52
CA TYR A 149 13.60 -8.26 8.81
C TYR A 149 12.61 -9.27 9.41
N GLY A 150 12.34 -10.34 8.68
CA GLY A 150 11.48 -11.43 9.16
C GLY A 150 10.08 -10.95 9.56
N SER A 151 9.69 -11.21 10.80
CA SER A 151 8.37 -10.81 11.35
C SER A 151 8.18 -9.30 11.46
N ASP A 152 9.26 -8.54 11.57
CA ASP A 152 9.19 -7.07 11.73
C ASP A 152 8.57 -6.39 10.52
N LEU A 153 8.68 -7.01 9.34
CA LEU A 153 8.07 -6.56 8.11
C LEU A 153 6.53 -6.53 8.14
N ASN A 154 5.93 -7.13 9.15
CA ASN A 154 4.48 -7.19 9.30
C ASN A 154 3.93 -6.29 10.42
N ILE A 155 4.79 -5.68 11.24
CA ILE A 155 4.37 -4.92 12.43
C ILE A 155 3.41 -3.78 12.07
N ALA A 156 3.71 -2.98 11.04
CA ALA A 156 2.83 -1.88 10.64
C ALA A 156 1.42 -2.37 10.24
N LYS A 157 1.34 -3.49 9.52
CA LYS A 157 0.08 -4.13 9.09
C LYS A 157 -0.70 -4.69 10.29
N GLN A 158 -0.01 -5.34 11.22
CA GLN A 158 -0.61 -5.90 12.45
C GLN A 158 -1.13 -4.80 13.37
N ILE A 159 -0.40 -3.70 13.57
CA ILE A 159 -0.86 -2.54 14.33
C ILE A 159 -2.13 -1.97 13.71
N TYR A 160 -2.17 -1.83 12.37
CA TYR A 160 -3.38 -1.40 11.69
C TYR A 160 -4.55 -2.34 11.96
N GLY A 161 -4.38 -3.64 11.75
CA GLY A 161 -5.44 -4.64 11.94
C GLY A 161 -6.01 -4.64 13.37
N LEU A 162 -5.14 -4.57 14.38
CA LEU A 162 -5.56 -4.51 15.79
C LEU A 162 -6.30 -3.20 16.10
N THR A 163 -5.76 -2.06 15.68
CA THR A 163 -6.36 -0.75 15.91
C THR A 163 -7.69 -0.62 15.16
N SER A 164 -7.73 -1.07 13.91
CA SER A 164 -8.96 -1.08 13.09
C SER A 164 -10.06 -1.90 13.76
N ARG A 165 -9.75 -3.09 14.26
CA ARG A 165 -10.70 -3.93 14.99
C ARG A 165 -11.27 -3.21 16.20
N TYR A 166 -10.41 -2.57 16.99
CA TYR A 166 -10.83 -1.81 18.16
C TYR A 166 -11.73 -0.62 17.80
N LEU A 167 -11.34 0.18 16.80
CA LEU A 167 -12.11 1.33 16.34
C LEU A 167 -13.48 0.91 15.75
N ASN A 168 -13.52 -0.19 15.02
CA ASN A 168 -14.78 -0.72 14.47
C ASN A 168 -15.74 -1.14 15.58
N GLN A 169 -15.24 -1.73 16.66
CA GLN A 169 -16.05 -2.06 17.83
C GLN A 169 -16.57 -0.82 18.54
N MET A 170 -15.72 0.21 18.72
CA MET A 170 -16.11 1.44 19.41
C MET A 170 -17.12 2.29 18.64
N TYR A 171 -16.96 2.39 17.32
CA TYR A 171 -17.72 3.33 16.50
C TYR A 171 -18.75 2.65 15.60
N GLY A 172 -18.91 1.33 15.68
CA GLY A 172 -19.77 0.58 14.77
C GLY A 172 -19.35 0.74 13.30
N ALA A 173 -18.05 0.95 13.07
CA ALA A 173 -17.51 1.26 11.77
C ALA A 173 -17.11 0.00 10.99
N GLY A 174 -16.87 0.16 9.70
CA GLY A 174 -16.23 -0.87 8.86
C GLY A 174 -17.19 -1.73 8.03
N SER A 175 -18.50 -1.67 8.26
CA SER A 175 -19.48 -2.40 7.42
C SER A 175 -19.94 -1.62 6.18
N GLU A 176 -19.71 -0.31 6.16
CA GLU A 176 -20.09 0.56 5.03
C GLU A 176 -19.03 0.52 3.92
N ASP A 177 -19.47 0.29 2.69
CA ASP A 177 -18.59 0.43 1.52
C ASP A 177 -18.50 1.88 1.07
N PHE A 178 -17.51 2.16 0.23
CA PHE A 178 -17.32 3.46 -0.40
C PHE A 178 -18.44 3.74 -1.41
N ASP A 179 -18.92 4.98 -1.45
CA ASP A 179 -19.98 5.40 -2.36
C ASP A 179 -19.54 5.29 -3.81
N MET A 180 -20.33 4.56 -4.60
CA MET A 180 -20.09 4.43 -6.04
C MET A 180 -20.70 5.63 -6.77
N PRO A 181 -19.87 6.47 -7.42
CA PRO A 181 -20.36 7.63 -8.15
C PRO A 181 -21.01 7.22 -9.48
N SER A 182 -21.80 8.14 -10.03
CA SER A 182 -22.31 8.00 -11.41
C SER A 182 -21.16 7.91 -12.41
N GLY A 183 -21.36 7.17 -13.50
CA GLY A 183 -20.35 7.00 -14.54
C GLY A 183 -19.30 5.92 -14.22
N VAL A 184 -19.51 5.13 -13.17
CA VAL A 184 -18.72 3.93 -12.87
C VAL A 184 -19.60 2.71 -12.99
N TYR A 185 -19.05 1.66 -13.56
CA TYR A 185 -19.64 0.33 -13.58
C TYR A 185 -18.81 -0.62 -12.73
N ASN A 186 -19.48 -1.40 -11.88
CA ASN A 186 -18.87 -2.41 -11.03
C ASN A 186 -19.72 -3.70 -11.10
N ASN A 187 -19.14 -4.80 -11.54
CA ASN A 187 -19.80 -6.11 -11.58
C ASN A 187 -19.27 -7.08 -10.53
N GLY A 188 -18.56 -6.59 -9.53
CA GLY A 188 -17.93 -7.39 -8.48
C GLY A 188 -16.53 -7.89 -8.83
N SER A 189 -16.23 -8.14 -10.10
CA SER A 189 -14.90 -8.57 -10.57
C SER A 189 -14.09 -7.42 -11.15
N TYR A 190 -14.75 -6.48 -11.82
CA TYR A 190 -14.13 -5.38 -12.54
C TYR A 190 -14.85 -4.07 -12.29
N VAL A 191 -14.07 -3.00 -12.22
CA VAL A 191 -14.54 -1.63 -12.05
C VAL A 191 -13.97 -0.79 -13.19
N PHE A 192 -14.82 -0.10 -13.94
CA PHE A 192 -14.41 0.76 -15.07
C PHE A 192 -15.36 1.92 -15.28
N LEU A 193 -14.87 2.94 -16.01
CA LEU A 193 -15.70 4.08 -16.39
C LEU A 193 -16.70 3.67 -17.48
N THR A 194 -17.95 4.10 -17.33
CA THR A 194 -18.99 3.90 -18.33
C THR A 194 -18.60 4.59 -19.63
N GLY A 195 -18.64 3.86 -20.74
CA GLY A 195 -18.24 4.40 -22.05
C GLY A 195 -16.73 4.42 -22.33
N SER A 196 -15.89 3.91 -21.42
CA SER A 196 -14.47 3.69 -21.73
C SER A 196 -14.31 2.55 -22.74
N SER A 197 -13.28 2.63 -23.59
CA SER A 197 -12.98 1.59 -24.59
C SER A 197 -12.74 0.22 -23.99
N THR A 198 -12.36 0.14 -22.73
CA THR A 198 -12.22 -1.08 -21.93
C THR A 198 -13.56 -1.73 -21.58
N SER A 199 -14.68 -1.01 -21.64
CA SER A 199 -16.00 -1.60 -21.44
C SER A 199 -16.34 -2.67 -22.50
N ASN A 200 -15.75 -2.58 -23.69
CA ASN A 200 -15.94 -3.54 -24.78
C ASN A 200 -15.08 -4.80 -24.64
N VAL A 201 -14.00 -4.77 -23.88
CA VAL A 201 -13.09 -5.91 -23.72
C VAL A 201 -13.68 -6.96 -22.75
N TYR A 202 -14.54 -6.55 -21.83
CA TYR A 202 -15.08 -7.45 -20.80
C TYR A 202 -16.48 -8.01 -21.07
N ASN A 203 -17.12 -7.61 -22.17
CA ASN A 203 -18.39 -8.22 -22.58
C ASN A 203 -18.25 -9.60 -23.26
N GLY A 204 -17.14 -10.31 -23.01
CA GLY A 204 -17.00 -11.72 -23.41
C GLY A 204 -16.77 -11.94 -24.91
N SER A 205 -16.49 -10.91 -25.67
CA SER A 205 -16.17 -11.02 -27.09
C SER A 205 -14.68 -10.78 -27.33
N LEU A 206 -13.86 -11.79 -27.15
CA LEU A 206 -12.63 -11.96 -27.91
C LEU A 206 -13.03 -12.26 -29.35
N GLY A 207 -13.50 -11.27 -30.07
CA GLY A 207 -14.00 -11.44 -31.42
C GLY A 207 -13.65 -10.23 -32.28
N THR A 208 -12.66 -10.43 -33.13
CA THR A 208 -12.45 -9.79 -34.42
C THR A 208 -12.54 -8.27 -34.47
N SER A 209 -11.36 -7.69 -34.58
CA SER A 209 -11.13 -6.36 -35.16
C SER A 209 -11.98 -6.16 -36.43
N SER A 210 -12.98 -5.33 -36.35
CA SER A 210 -13.51 -4.64 -37.52
C SER A 210 -13.15 -3.18 -37.41
N SER A 211 -12.22 -2.83 -38.25
CA SER A 211 -11.85 -1.47 -38.59
C SER A 211 -13.08 -0.69 -39.11
N SER A 212 -13.41 0.42 -38.47
CA SER A 212 -14.11 1.50 -39.14
C SER A 212 -13.81 2.85 -38.49
N SER A 213 -13.11 3.63 -39.28
CA SER A 213 -13.21 5.05 -39.59
C SER A 213 -13.11 6.09 -38.47
N SER A 214 -11.97 6.76 -38.46
CA SER A 214 -11.73 8.18 -38.72
C SER A 214 -12.72 9.18 -38.14
N SER A 215 -12.23 9.99 -37.20
CA SER A 215 -12.44 11.43 -37.20
C SER A 215 -11.25 12.10 -36.55
N ASP A 216 -10.43 12.63 -37.32
CA ASP A 216 -9.91 13.99 -37.46
C ASP A 216 -9.80 14.77 -36.14
N TYR A 217 -8.59 14.88 -35.60
CA TYR A 217 -8.18 16.02 -34.80
C TYR A 217 -6.84 16.58 -35.32
N GLY A 218 -6.91 17.82 -35.62
CA GLY A 218 -6.00 18.75 -36.22
C GLY A 218 -4.50 18.56 -35.96
N LYS A 219 -3.85 18.67 -37.06
CA LYS A 219 -2.45 18.94 -37.29
C LYS A 219 -2.02 20.27 -36.68
N SER A 220 -1.05 20.29 -35.80
CA SER A 220 -0.09 21.39 -35.74
C SER A 220 1.31 20.83 -35.67
N SER A 221 2.05 21.16 -36.68
CA SER A 221 3.46 20.98 -36.89
C SER A 221 4.26 21.78 -35.87
N ASP A 222 5.26 21.16 -35.22
CA ASP A 222 6.61 21.71 -35.27
C ASP A 222 7.67 20.67 -34.88
N SER A 223 8.70 20.72 -35.66
CA SER A 223 9.88 19.88 -35.67
C SER A 223 10.87 20.23 -34.58
N SER A 224 11.47 19.22 -33.91
CA SER A 224 12.91 19.11 -33.83
C SER A 224 13.34 17.87 -33.03
N SER A 225 14.24 17.16 -33.64
CA SER A 225 15.09 16.03 -33.30
C SER A 225 15.70 16.03 -31.89
N SER A 226 15.69 14.85 -31.22
CA SER A 226 16.90 14.09 -30.97
C SER A 226 16.57 12.78 -30.24
N GLN A 227 17.22 11.75 -30.72
CA GLN A 227 17.21 10.37 -30.24
C GLN A 227 17.77 10.27 -28.82
N ASP A 228 17.16 9.45 -27.97
CA ASP A 228 17.89 8.40 -27.29
C ASP A 228 16.94 7.28 -26.81
N SER A 229 17.24 6.09 -27.28
CA SER A 229 16.55 4.86 -27.04
C SER A 229 17.23 4.13 -25.88
N GLN A 230 16.50 3.83 -24.81
CA GLN A 230 16.82 2.67 -23.97
C GLN A 230 15.56 1.93 -23.55
N GLN A 231 15.43 0.81 -24.18
CA GLN A 231 14.45 -0.24 -24.03
C GLN A 231 14.88 -1.15 -22.88
N TYR A 232 14.06 -1.28 -21.83
CA TYR A 232 14.18 -2.36 -20.88
C TYR A 232 12.94 -3.25 -20.96
N GLY A 233 13.11 -4.40 -21.57
CA GLY A 233 12.18 -5.51 -21.52
C GLY A 233 12.66 -6.57 -20.53
N PRO A 234 11.79 -7.32 -19.87
CA PRO A 234 12.21 -8.40 -19.00
C PRO A 234 12.51 -9.67 -19.80
N ASP A 235 13.71 -10.18 -19.63
CA ASP A 235 14.13 -11.49 -20.15
C ASP A 235 13.50 -12.61 -19.33
N ALA A 236 12.78 -13.47 -20.05
CA ALA A 236 12.35 -14.77 -19.58
C ALA A 236 13.51 -15.76 -19.73
N SER A 237 14.10 -16.23 -18.66
CA SER A 237 15.06 -17.32 -18.73
C SER A 237 14.42 -18.67 -18.44
N THR A 238 14.53 -19.48 -19.43
CA THR A 238 14.23 -20.89 -19.57
C THR A 238 14.97 -21.77 -18.58
N ASN A 239 14.25 -22.72 -18.05
CA ASN A 239 14.72 -23.87 -17.28
C ASN A 239 15.34 -24.93 -18.23
N PRO A 240 16.41 -25.60 -17.91
CA PRO A 240 16.70 -26.91 -18.44
C PRO A 240 16.61 -27.99 -17.36
N SER A 241 15.70 -28.93 -17.61
CA SER A 241 15.63 -30.23 -16.97
C SER A 241 16.83 -31.11 -17.37
N THR A 242 17.48 -31.71 -16.36
CA THR A 242 18.20 -32.98 -16.58
C THR A 242 18.07 -33.87 -15.35
N SER A 243 17.61 -35.05 -15.66
CA SER A 243 17.50 -36.25 -14.86
C SER A 243 18.87 -36.83 -14.45
N GLY A 244 18.93 -37.44 -13.24
CA GLY A 244 20.08 -38.27 -12.88
C GLY A 244 19.90 -38.85 -11.46
N SER A 245 19.73 -40.13 -11.46
CA SER A 245 19.41 -41.10 -10.43
C SER A 245 20.49 -41.40 -9.40
N ASN A 246 20.02 -41.95 -8.27
CA ASN A 246 20.60 -42.98 -7.39
C ASN A 246 21.56 -42.56 -6.25
N GLY A 247 21.22 -43.05 -5.07
CA GLY A 247 22.13 -43.41 -4.01
C GLY A 247 21.52 -43.28 -2.63
N ALA A 248 20.97 -44.39 -2.15
CA ALA A 248 20.61 -44.60 -0.76
C ALA A 248 21.86 -44.66 0.14
N GLU A 249 21.81 -44.10 1.32
CA GLU A 249 22.26 -44.79 2.49
C GLU A 249 21.76 -44.18 3.79
N ASN A 250 21.39 -45.05 4.65
CA ASN A 250 20.76 -45.02 5.91
C ASN A 250 21.84 -44.81 7.03
N SER A 251 21.62 -43.93 7.99
CA SER A 251 22.15 -44.15 9.33
C SER A 251 21.40 -43.36 10.40
N ASN A 252 20.85 -44.12 11.22
CA ASN A 252 20.15 -43.96 12.48
C ASN A 252 21.11 -43.49 13.62
N SER A 253 20.68 -42.51 14.44
CA SER A 253 21.00 -42.48 15.89
C SER A 253 20.19 -41.36 16.57
N SER A 254 19.17 -41.69 17.24
CA SER A 254 18.86 -41.83 18.68
C SER A 254 19.40 -40.75 19.64
N THR A 255 18.40 -40.10 20.26
CA THR A 255 18.23 -39.82 21.71
C THR A 255 19.06 -38.72 22.37
N SER A 256 18.44 -37.70 22.92
CA SER A 256 18.12 -37.65 24.36
C SER A 256 17.41 -36.35 24.75
N THR A 257 16.30 -36.55 25.41
CA THR A 257 15.50 -35.64 26.20
C THR A 257 16.26 -35.23 27.46
N SER A 258 16.29 -33.96 27.82
CA SER A 258 16.50 -33.55 29.20
C SER A 258 15.61 -32.38 29.55
N THR A 259 14.60 -32.69 30.32
CA THR A 259 13.73 -31.81 31.08
C THR A 259 14.50 -31.26 32.28
N SER A 260 14.50 -29.96 32.46
CA SER A 260 14.85 -29.36 33.76
C SER A 260 13.78 -28.34 34.14
N THR A 261 12.97 -28.76 35.10
CA THR A 261 12.10 -27.95 35.95
C THR A 261 12.94 -27.18 36.95
N SER A 262 12.75 -25.88 37.06
CA SER A 262 13.15 -25.11 38.24
C SER A 262 11.95 -24.31 38.73
N THR A 263 11.46 -24.71 39.88
CA THR A 263 10.60 -23.98 40.80
C THR A 263 11.40 -22.85 41.45
N VAL A 264 10.79 -21.68 41.55
CA VAL A 264 11.24 -20.61 42.45
C VAL A 264 10.05 -20.23 43.31
N ASP A 265 10.22 -20.44 44.62
CA ASP A 265 9.38 -19.95 45.71
C ASP A 265 9.70 -18.49 46.04
N GLU A 266 8.69 -17.82 46.56
CA GLU A 266 8.53 -16.51 47.18
C GLU A 266 8.19 -15.34 46.28
#